data_2a8f6523e33f1a8c1571eda34fa75ef9
#
_entry.id   2a8f6523e33f1a8c1571eda34fa75ef9
#
_cell.length_a   1.000
_cell.length_b   1.000
_cell.length_c   1.000
_cell.angle_alpha   90.00
_cell.angle_beta   90.00
_cell.angle_gamma   90.00
#
_symmetry.space_group_name_H-M   'P 1'
#
loop_
_entity.id
_entity.type
_entity.pdbx_description
1 polymer ?
#
loop_
_entity_poly.entity_id
_entity_poly.type
_entity_poly.pdbx_seq_one_letter_code
_entity_poly.pdbx_strand_id
1 'polypeptide(L)'
;MAPMDERTKRIISIGAATAGVAAGAAGVAAYMNAEELFALGIRKTFKKNDDKRDRGLLPPKDIVRVTNLAYAADSADEADPGCSADSARAANQSCAVDPEQLLDIYYPVGTQAALPIIVSVHGGAYVYGDKDLYQFYCMSLAQKGFTVVNFSYRLAPKHKFPDQLNDINSVMKFVCAHAGQYFGDLENVFFVGDSAGAQMASQYLAAVTNPEYADLLGLDIPAFTVRAAALNCGMYELDPVREKMLIRCYLGSEKIARSYKMDVLGHMTSAYPPCFIMTATADFLRPNAKPLGDYLTRLGVENEVHVYGDEFKPLGHVFHCDVNNPYAKECNNDECEFFRRHIG
;
A
#
# COMPACT_ATOMS: atom_id res chain seq x y z
N MET A 1 3.51 33.16 4.50
CA MET A 1 4.25 31.97 4.00
C MET A 1 5.43 31.72 4.94
N ALA A 2 5.35 30.70 5.76
CA ALA A 2 6.48 30.28 6.60
C ALA A 2 7.60 29.70 5.72
N PRO A 3 8.88 29.94 6.02
CA PRO A 3 9.97 29.41 5.25
C PRO A 3 10.01 27.89 5.37
N MET A 4 10.16 27.21 4.26
CA MET A 4 10.31 25.77 4.15
C MET A 4 11.56 25.31 4.96
N ASP A 5 11.39 24.28 5.81
CA ASP A 5 12.48 23.78 6.63
C ASP A 5 13.60 23.13 5.79
N GLU A 6 14.81 23.09 6.35
CA GLU A 6 16.01 22.55 5.70
C GLU A 6 15.90 21.04 5.34
N ARG A 7 15.04 20.26 6.00
CA ARG A 7 14.77 18.85 5.68
C ARG A 7 13.89 18.69 4.45
N THR A 8 12.86 19.52 4.34
CA THR A 8 11.98 19.57 3.15
C THR A 8 12.76 20.01 1.92
N LYS A 9 13.69 20.98 2.10
CA LYS A 9 14.67 21.36 1.08
C LYS A 9 15.61 20.21 0.71
N ARG A 10 15.99 19.36 1.66
CA ARG A 10 16.85 18.18 1.38
C ARG A 10 16.14 17.11 0.53
N ILE A 11 14.86 16.86 0.74
CA ILE A 11 14.11 15.87 -0.05
C ILE A 11 13.82 16.41 -1.47
N ILE A 12 13.53 17.71 -1.59
CA ILE A 12 13.44 18.39 -2.90
C ILE A 12 14.82 18.46 -3.57
N SER A 13 15.91 18.64 -2.79
CA SER A 13 17.28 18.63 -3.31
C SER A 13 17.81 17.23 -3.63
N ILE A 14 17.24 16.14 -3.07
CA ILE A 14 17.54 14.78 -3.50
C ILE A 14 17.04 14.57 -4.94
N GLY A 15 15.90 15.09 -5.33
CA GLY A 15 15.45 15.15 -6.72
C GLY A 15 16.37 16.00 -7.63
N ALA A 16 17.01 17.05 -7.08
CA ALA A 16 17.91 17.93 -7.81
C ALA A 16 19.39 17.47 -7.77
N ALA A 17 19.83 16.83 -6.67
CA ALA A 17 21.19 16.30 -6.54
C ALA A 17 21.42 15.03 -7.37
N THR A 18 20.38 14.27 -7.70
CA THR A 18 20.49 13.15 -8.66
C THR A 18 20.75 13.63 -10.08
N ALA A 19 20.45 14.88 -10.41
CA ALA A 19 20.87 15.49 -11.68
C ALA A 19 22.40 15.77 -11.74
N GLY A 20 23.07 15.94 -10.60
CA GLY A 20 24.52 16.24 -10.51
C GLY A 20 25.43 15.02 -10.58
N VAL A 21 24.93 13.81 -10.30
CA VAL A 21 25.73 12.56 -10.40
C VAL A 21 25.75 12.02 -11.84
N ALA A 22 24.96 12.59 -12.73
CA ALA A 22 24.80 12.15 -14.12
C ALA A 22 26.00 12.49 -15.03
N ALA A 23 26.97 13.30 -14.59
CA ALA A 23 28.09 13.71 -15.43
C ALA A 23 29.09 12.57 -15.74
N GLY A 24 29.07 11.47 -15.01
CA GLY A 24 29.91 10.29 -15.26
C GLY A 24 29.29 9.18 -16.11
N ALA A 25 28.00 9.25 -16.40
CA ALA A 25 27.24 8.21 -17.09
C ALA A 25 26.61 8.69 -18.41
N ALA A 26 27.24 9.65 -19.07
CA ALA A 26 26.71 10.31 -20.27
C ALA A 26 26.31 9.37 -21.44
N GLY A 27 26.81 8.14 -21.47
CA GLY A 27 26.45 7.14 -22.49
C GLY A 27 25.12 6.39 -22.19
N VAL A 28 24.75 6.23 -20.92
CA VAL A 28 23.53 5.54 -20.50
C VAL A 28 22.35 6.53 -20.37
N ALA A 29 22.62 7.75 -19.93
CA ALA A 29 21.62 8.79 -19.74
C ALA A 29 20.90 9.21 -21.02
N ALA A 30 21.49 8.96 -22.20
CA ALA A 30 20.86 9.26 -23.50
C ALA A 30 19.63 8.38 -23.81
N TYR A 31 19.47 7.24 -23.14
CA TYR A 31 18.35 6.30 -23.35
C TYR A 31 17.29 6.33 -22.27
N MET A 32 17.60 6.90 -21.08
CA MET A 32 16.65 6.95 -19.98
C MET A 32 15.85 8.25 -20.00
N ASN A 33 14.53 8.17 -19.91
CA ASN A 33 13.71 9.36 -19.76
C ASN A 33 13.81 9.92 -18.32
N ALA A 34 13.38 11.17 -18.11
CA ALA A 34 13.47 11.83 -16.81
C ALA A 34 12.67 11.08 -15.69
N GLU A 35 11.63 10.36 -16.06
CA GLU A 35 10.80 9.57 -15.14
C GLU A 35 11.57 8.38 -14.59
N GLU A 36 12.30 7.65 -15.45
CA GLU A 36 13.14 6.52 -15.03
C GLU A 36 14.31 6.96 -14.14
N LEU A 37 14.95 8.10 -14.46
CA LEU A 37 16.03 8.65 -13.63
C LEU A 37 15.52 9.06 -12.24
N PHE A 38 14.34 9.65 -12.17
CA PHE A 38 13.68 9.99 -10.91
C PHE A 38 13.34 8.74 -10.10
N ALA A 39 12.71 7.74 -10.73
CA ALA A 39 12.37 6.47 -10.09
C ALA A 39 13.63 5.74 -9.58
N LEU A 40 14.71 5.71 -10.36
CA LEU A 40 15.98 5.12 -9.95
C LEU A 40 16.57 5.81 -8.72
N GLY A 41 16.50 7.15 -8.64
CA GLY A 41 16.92 7.93 -7.48
C GLY A 41 16.17 7.54 -6.21
N ILE A 42 14.83 7.42 -6.29
CA ILE A 42 13.98 6.98 -5.18
C ILE A 42 14.33 5.55 -4.78
N ARG A 43 14.36 4.62 -5.74
CA ARG A 43 14.69 3.20 -5.51
C ARG A 43 16.01 3.03 -4.77
N LYS A 44 17.05 3.73 -5.21
CA LYS A 44 18.38 3.66 -4.58
C LYS A 44 18.37 4.20 -3.14
N THR A 45 17.65 5.30 -2.90
CA THR A 45 17.60 5.94 -1.58
C THR A 45 16.81 5.09 -0.58
N PHE A 46 15.63 4.60 -0.98
CA PHE A 46 14.76 3.83 -0.10
C PHE A 46 15.34 2.46 0.18
N LYS A 47 15.83 1.75 -0.86
CA LYS A 47 16.47 0.44 -0.67
C LYS A 47 17.59 0.46 0.36
N LYS A 48 18.41 1.51 0.39
CA LYS A 48 19.49 1.62 1.38
C LYS A 48 18.97 1.68 2.82
N ASN A 49 17.81 2.34 3.03
CA ASN A 49 17.20 2.46 4.35
C ASN A 49 16.54 1.14 4.77
N ASP A 50 15.85 0.50 3.84
CA ASP A 50 15.16 -0.77 4.08
C ASP A 50 16.15 -1.92 4.31
N ASP A 51 17.23 -2.03 3.52
CA ASP A 51 18.32 -2.99 3.73
C ASP A 51 18.96 -2.85 5.13
N LYS A 52 18.97 -1.60 5.67
CA LYS A 52 19.48 -1.35 7.02
C LYS A 52 18.45 -1.76 8.09
N ARG A 53 17.16 -1.44 7.88
CA ARG A 53 16.05 -1.75 8.77
C ARG A 53 15.94 -3.27 8.98
N ASP A 54 15.95 -4.02 7.91
CA ASP A 54 15.64 -5.45 7.91
C ASP A 54 16.85 -6.35 8.12
N ARG A 55 18.04 -5.76 8.29
CA ARG A 55 19.30 -6.50 8.42
C ARG A 55 19.27 -7.45 9.60
N GLY A 56 19.40 -8.75 9.32
CA GLY A 56 19.47 -9.81 10.31
C GLY A 56 18.12 -10.23 10.90
N LEU A 57 17.01 -9.67 10.40
CA LEU A 57 15.70 -10.17 10.75
C LEU A 57 15.48 -11.57 10.17
N LEU A 58 14.82 -12.40 10.96
CA LEU A 58 14.39 -13.74 10.55
C LEU A 58 12.86 -13.84 10.70
N PRO A 59 12.19 -14.56 9.82
CA PRO A 59 10.76 -14.81 9.94
C PRO A 59 10.42 -15.47 11.29
N PRO A 60 9.37 -15.03 11.98
CA PRO A 60 8.90 -15.63 13.21
C PRO A 60 8.45 -17.08 12.97
N LYS A 61 8.76 -17.99 13.93
CA LYS A 61 8.45 -19.42 13.80
C LYS A 61 6.99 -19.78 14.06
N ASP A 62 6.25 -18.86 14.65
CA ASP A 62 4.83 -18.98 15.00
C ASP A 62 3.89 -18.51 13.89
N ILE A 63 4.44 -18.16 12.70
CA ILE A 63 3.67 -17.75 11.53
C ILE A 63 3.84 -18.73 10.38
N VAL A 64 2.72 -19.17 9.81
CA VAL A 64 2.67 -19.84 8.51
C VAL A 64 2.86 -18.79 7.41
N ARG A 65 3.68 -19.13 6.42
CA ARG A 65 3.97 -18.26 5.27
C ARG A 65 3.65 -19.03 3.99
N VAL A 66 2.63 -18.56 3.29
CA VAL A 66 2.34 -19.02 1.91
C VAL A 66 2.83 -17.94 0.97
N THR A 67 3.82 -18.22 0.15
CA THR A 67 4.55 -17.19 -0.59
C THR A 67 4.48 -17.36 -2.10
N ASN A 68 4.57 -16.22 -2.80
CA ASN A 68 4.65 -16.15 -4.27
C ASN A 68 3.41 -16.73 -4.98
N LEU A 69 2.22 -16.44 -4.46
CA LEU A 69 0.97 -16.76 -5.14
C LEU A 69 0.70 -15.70 -6.22
N ALA A 70 0.42 -16.14 -7.43
CA ALA A 70 0.05 -15.25 -8.54
C ALA A 70 -1.43 -14.87 -8.44
N TYR A 71 -1.74 -13.59 -8.31
CA TYR A 71 -3.12 -13.11 -8.18
C TYR A 71 -3.76 -12.68 -9.51
N ALA A 72 -2.97 -12.48 -10.56
CA ALA A 72 -3.47 -12.09 -11.88
C ALA A 72 -3.88 -13.27 -12.76
N ALA A 73 -3.46 -14.50 -12.42
CA ALA A 73 -3.74 -15.70 -13.22
C ALA A 73 -5.23 -16.11 -13.17
N ASP A 74 -5.91 -15.86 -12.04
CA ASP A 74 -7.31 -16.27 -11.85
C ASP A 74 -8.32 -15.40 -12.61
N SER A 75 -7.90 -14.29 -13.20
CA SER A 75 -8.77 -13.45 -14.03
C SER A 75 -8.96 -13.95 -15.48
N ALA A 76 -8.22 -14.99 -15.88
CA ALA A 76 -8.24 -15.53 -17.24
C ALA A 76 -9.15 -16.79 -17.42
N ASP A 77 -9.60 -17.42 -16.34
CA ASP A 77 -10.25 -18.73 -16.38
C ASP A 77 -11.78 -18.75 -16.16
N GLU A 78 -12.50 -17.65 -16.39
CA GLU A 78 -13.98 -17.70 -16.45
C GLU A 78 -14.54 -18.28 -17.78
N ALA A 79 -13.76 -18.98 -18.59
CA ALA A 79 -14.20 -19.36 -19.94
C ALA A 79 -14.29 -20.86 -20.24
N ASP A 80 -14.10 -21.80 -19.29
CA ASP A 80 -14.32 -23.22 -19.62
C ASP A 80 -14.80 -24.09 -18.42
N PRO A 81 -16.10 -24.47 -18.35
CA PRO A 81 -16.64 -25.34 -17.30
C PRO A 81 -16.25 -26.82 -17.46
N GLY A 82 -15.32 -27.17 -18.33
CA GLY A 82 -14.94 -28.56 -18.68
C GLY A 82 -13.58 -29.06 -18.18
N CYS A 83 -12.81 -28.29 -17.44
CA CYS A 83 -11.45 -28.68 -17.05
C CYS A 83 -11.41 -29.43 -15.70
N SER A 84 -10.91 -30.67 -15.71
CA SER A 84 -10.76 -31.51 -14.52
C SER A 84 -9.56 -31.05 -13.65
N ALA A 85 -9.61 -31.32 -12.33
CA ALA A 85 -8.63 -30.90 -11.32
C ALA A 85 -7.16 -31.32 -11.61
N ASP A 86 -6.92 -32.28 -12.49
CA ASP A 86 -5.58 -32.70 -12.93
C ASP A 86 -4.98 -31.77 -13.99
N SER A 87 -5.82 -30.98 -14.69
CA SER A 87 -5.37 -30.00 -15.69
C SER A 87 -4.87 -28.69 -15.05
N ALA A 88 -5.35 -28.34 -13.86
CA ALA A 88 -4.91 -27.15 -13.13
C ALA A 88 -3.43 -27.20 -12.71
N ARG A 89 -2.88 -28.39 -12.49
CA ARG A 89 -1.44 -28.59 -12.22
C ARG A 89 -0.55 -28.44 -13.45
N ALA A 90 -1.08 -28.64 -14.64
CA ALA A 90 -0.38 -28.51 -15.91
C ALA A 90 -0.53 -27.12 -16.55
N ALA A 91 -1.63 -26.42 -16.27
CA ALA A 91 -1.89 -25.05 -16.78
C ALA A 91 -0.96 -23.99 -16.16
N ASN A 92 -0.38 -24.24 -14.99
CA ASN A 92 0.60 -23.38 -14.33
C ASN A 92 1.95 -23.26 -15.07
N GLN A 93 2.11 -23.85 -16.25
CA GLN A 93 3.36 -23.85 -17.01
C GLN A 93 3.33 -23.00 -18.29
N SER A 94 2.24 -22.35 -18.68
CA SER A 94 2.17 -21.66 -19.99
C SER A 94 1.90 -20.14 -19.94
N CYS A 95 1.54 -19.56 -18.78
CA CYS A 95 1.47 -18.09 -18.64
C CYS A 95 2.66 -17.65 -17.77
N ALA A 96 3.55 -16.84 -18.31
CA ALA A 96 4.67 -16.29 -17.53
C ALA A 96 4.08 -15.39 -16.43
N VAL A 97 4.14 -15.86 -15.18
CA VAL A 97 3.69 -15.11 -14.01
C VAL A 97 4.52 -13.83 -13.91
N ASP A 98 3.87 -12.68 -13.90
CA ASP A 98 4.58 -11.40 -13.72
C ASP A 98 5.08 -11.33 -12.26
N PRO A 99 6.40 -11.23 -12.03
CA PRO A 99 6.94 -11.13 -10.68
C PRO A 99 6.48 -9.89 -9.91
N GLU A 100 5.95 -8.89 -10.61
CA GLU A 100 5.33 -7.70 -10.00
C GLU A 100 3.88 -7.97 -9.55
N GLN A 101 3.28 -9.14 -9.86
CA GLN A 101 1.89 -9.51 -9.52
C GLN A 101 1.82 -10.76 -8.64
N LEU A 102 2.61 -10.76 -7.58
CA LEU A 102 2.67 -11.84 -6.58
C LEU A 102 2.19 -11.35 -5.22
N LEU A 103 1.59 -12.25 -4.46
CA LEU A 103 1.22 -12.02 -3.06
C LEU A 103 1.75 -13.13 -2.14
N ASP A 104 1.87 -12.77 -0.87
CA ASP A 104 2.12 -13.70 0.24
C ASP A 104 0.96 -13.63 1.24
N ILE A 105 0.65 -14.75 1.87
CA ILE A 105 -0.36 -14.82 2.95
C ILE A 105 0.31 -15.32 4.21
N TYR A 106 0.05 -14.62 5.32
CA TYR A 106 0.59 -14.92 6.64
C TYR A 106 -0.55 -15.13 7.64
N TYR A 107 -0.46 -16.19 8.47
CA TYR A 107 -1.39 -16.44 9.57
C TYR A 107 -0.72 -17.23 10.68
N PRO A 108 -1.22 -17.22 11.93
CA PRO A 108 -0.61 -17.94 13.05
C PRO A 108 -0.58 -19.44 12.84
N VAL A 109 0.50 -20.09 13.28
CA VAL A 109 0.60 -21.56 13.32
C VAL A 109 -0.47 -22.13 14.25
N GLY A 110 -1.14 -23.19 13.81
CA GLY A 110 -2.20 -23.84 14.59
C GLY A 110 -3.58 -23.20 14.48
N THR A 111 -3.76 -22.22 13.58
CA THR A 111 -5.07 -21.65 13.27
C THR A 111 -6.05 -22.74 12.83
N GLN A 112 -7.26 -22.76 13.40
CA GLN A 112 -8.33 -23.72 13.10
C GLN A 112 -9.67 -23.06 12.75
N ALA A 113 -9.80 -21.76 12.96
CA ALA A 113 -10.98 -20.96 12.67
C ALA A 113 -10.64 -19.81 11.73
N ALA A 114 -11.64 -19.27 11.06
CA ALA A 114 -11.47 -18.08 10.24
C ALA A 114 -10.99 -16.89 11.08
N LEU A 115 -10.09 -16.10 10.53
CA LEU A 115 -9.48 -14.91 11.12
C LEU A 115 -9.85 -13.68 10.30
N PRO A 116 -10.00 -12.51 10.92
CA PRO A 116 -10.13 -11.27 10.19
C PRO A 116 -8.94 -11.06 9.25
N ILE A 117 -9.20 -10.53 8.07
CA ILE A 117 -8.21 -10.33 7.01
C ILE A 117 -7.65 -8.91 7.09
N ILE A 118 -6.33 -8.76 7.02
CA ILE A 118 -5.67 -7.48 6.72
C ILE A 118 -5.07 -7.55 5.32
N VAL A 119 -5.40 -6.58 4.46
CA VAL A 119 -4.79 -6.39 3.14
C VAL A 119 -3.80 -5.23 3.23
N SER A 120 -2.53 -5.51 2.98
CA SER A 120 -1.43 -4.54 3.11
C SER A 120 -1.03 -3.97 1.75
N VAL A 121 -1.25 -2.67 1.56
CA VAL A 121 -0.87 -1.92 0.35
C VAL A 121 0.41 -1.14 0.65
N HIS A 122 1.54 -1.62 0.14
CA HIS A 122 2.83 -1.04 0.45
C HIS A 122 3.05 0.37 -0.10
N GLY A 123 3.88 1.16 0.58
CA GLY A 123 4.34 2.47 0.13
C GLY A 123 5.45 2.40 -0.92
N GLY A 124 6.12 3.53 -1.16
CA GLY A 124 7.27 3.61 -2.06
C GLY A 124 7.10 4.57 -3.24
N ALA A 125 6.30 5.62 -3.06
CA ALA A 125 6.10 6.67 -4.07
C ALA A 125 5.66 6.11 -5.44
N TYR A 126 4.91 5.01 -5.46
CA TYR A 126 4.42 4.28 -6.65
C TYR A 126 5.51 3.68 -7.54
N VAL A 127 6.79 3.98 -7.30
CA VAL A 127 7.93 3.59 -8.14
C VAL A 127 8.87 2.58 -7.46
N TYR A 128 8.65 2.26 -6.21
CA TYR A 128 9.46 1.40 -5.36
C TYR A 128 8.58 0.57 -4.42
N GLY A 129 9.13 -0.52 -3.92
CA GLY A 129 8.48 -1.40 -2.96
C GLY A 129 8.05 -2.72 -3.59
N ASP A 130 7.88 -3.69 -2.72
CA ASP A 130 7.36 -5.02 -3.02
C ASP A 130 6.92 -5.69 -1.71
N LYS A 131 6.31 -6.87 -1.84
CA LYS A 131 5.87 -7.68 -0.70
C LYS A 131 7.03 -8.10 0.23
N ASP A 132 8.24 -8.30 -0.31
CA ASP A 132 9.37 -8.79 0.48
C ASP A 132 9.87 -7.69 1.46
N LEU A 133 9.75 -6.42 1.10
CA LEU A 133 10.06 -5.30 1.98
C LEU A 133 9.09 -5.12 3.14
N TYR A 134 7.86 -5.58 2.98
CA TYR A 134 6.80 -5.44 4.00
C TYR A 134 6.57 -6.74 4.81
N GLN A 135 7.29 -7.83 4.49
CA GLN A 135 7.06 -9.13 5.07
C GLN A 135 7.11 -9.14 6.61
N PHE A 136 8.08 -8.45 7.23
CA PHE A 136 8.24 -8.45 8.70
C PHE A 136 7.13 -7.66 9.39
N TYR A 137 6.74 -6.53 8.85
CA TYR A 137 5.58 -5.77 9.31
C TYR A 137 4.31 -6.63 9.20
N CYS A 138 4.04 -7.21 8.04
CA CYS A 138 2.86 -8.04 7.81
C CYS A 138 2.85 -9.28 8.70
N MET A 139 3.98 -9.96 8.90
CA MET A 139 4.08 -11.07 9.85
C MET A 139 3.83 -10.61 11.29
N SER A 140 4.24 -9.39 11.67
CA SER A 140 3.96 -8.85 13.01
C SER A 140 2.47 -8.58 13.24
N LEU A 141 1.72 -8.22 12.19
CA LEU A 141 0.25 -8.11 12.24
C LEU A 141 -0.40 -9.50 12.31
N ALA A 142 0.11 -10.48 11.57
CA ALA A 142 -0.38 -11.85 11.64
C ALA A 142 -0.20 -12.45 13.03
N GLN A 143 0.90 -12.16 13.74
CA GLN A 143 1.12 -12.57 15.15
C GLN A 143 0.04 -12.02 16.11
N LYS A 144 -0.74 -11.02 15.68
CA LYS A 144 -1.84 -10.44 16.46
C LYS A 144 -3.20 -11.08 16.19
N GLY A 145 -3.23 -12.18 15.40
CA GLY A 145 -4.44 -12.97 15.16
C GLY A 145 -5.19 -12.61 13.89
N PHE A 146 -4.50 -12.13 12.89
CA PHE A 146 -5.06 -11.83 11.56
C PHE A 146 -4.51 -12.77 10.49
N THR A 147 -5.29 -13.02 9.46
CA THR A 147 -4.77 -13.46 8.17
C THR A 147 -4.35 -12.23 7.38
N VAL A 148 -3.06 -12.13 7.02
CA VAL A 148 -2.50 -10.93 6.38
C VAL A 148 -2.13 -11.24 4.93
N VAL A 149 -2.67 -10.47 4.00
CA VAL A 149 -2.38 -10.50 2.58
C VAL A 149 -1.40 -9.38 2.25
N ASN A 150 -0.20 -9.75 1.81
CA ASN A 150 0.89 -8.84 1.48
C ASN A 150 1.25 -9.04 0.02
N PHE A 151 1.17 -8.03 -0.81
CA PHE A 151 1.33 -8.18 -2.26
C PHE A 151 2.21 -7.10 -2.88
N SER A 152 2.83 -7.47 -4.00
CA SER A 152 3.46 -6.53 -4.92
C SER A 152 2.42 -6.06 -5.94
N TYR A 153 2.49 -4.82 -6.34
CA TYR A 153 1.72 -4.26 -7.46
C TYR A 153 2.69 -3.70 -8.51
N ARG A 154 2.25 -3.60 -9.75
CA ARG A 154 3.06 -3.11 -10.86
C ARG A 154 3.47 -1.66 -10.67
N LEU A 155 4.78 -1.39 -10.81
CA LEU A 155 5.37 -0.10 -10.45
C LEU A 155 5.45 0.87 -11.63
N ALA A 156 5.25 2.15 -11.30
CA ALA A 156 5.55 3.26 -12.18
C ALA A 156 7.10 3.44 -12.35
N PRO A 157 7.57 4.05 -13.43
CA PRO A 157 6.82 4.65 -14.52
C PRO A 157 6.43 3.67 -15.62
N LYS A 158 6.84 2.38 -15.52
CA LYS A 158 6.53 1.32 -16.50
C LYS A 158 5.02 1.07 -16.56
N HIS A 159 4.40 0.97 -15.39
CA HIS A 159 2.98 0.82 -15.21
C HIS A 159 2.42 2.07 -14.53
N LYS A 160 1.45 2.71 -15.15
CA LYS A 160 0.85 3.96 -14.67
C LYS A 160 -0.58 3.71 -14.18
N PHE A 161 -1.09 4.64 -13.39
CA PHE A 161 -2.51 4.67 -13.03
C PHE A 161 -3.41 4.44 -14.28
N PRO A 162 -4.40 3.54 -14.22
CA PRO A 162 -4.95 2.88 -13.02
C PRO A 162 -4.38 1.47 -12.74
N ASP A 163 -3.26 1.04 -13.31
CA ASP A 163 -2.74 -0.33 -13.18
C ASP A 163 -2.63 -0.76 -11.72
N GLN A 164 -2.18 0.11 -10.80
CA GLN A 164 -2.04 -0.20 -9.39
C GLN A 164 -3.39 -0.47 -8.69
N LEU A 165 -4.43 0.28 -9.04
CA LEU A 165 -5.78 0.04 -8.51
C LEU A 165 -6.38 -1.25 -9.09
N ASN A 166 -6.11 -1.55 -10.36
CA ASN A 166 -6.51 -2.81 -10.97
C ASN A 166 -5.82 -3.99 -10.29
N ASP A 167 -4.55 -3.84 -9.90
CA ASP A 167 -3.81 -4.86 -9.15
C ASP A 167 -4.41 -5.08 -7.76
N ILE A 168 -4.75 -4.00 -7.01
CA ILE A 168 -5.46 -4.12 -5.72
C ILE A 168 -6.80 -4.86 -5.91
N ASN A 169 -7.56 -4.52 -6.95
CA ASN A 169 -8.83 -5.19 -7.23
C ASN A 169 -8.65 -6.67 -7.60
N SER A 170 -7.61 -7.01 -8.36
CA SER A 170 -7.26 -8.41 -8.67
C SER A 170 -6.84 -9.20 -7.43
N VAL A 171 -6.07 -8.58 -6.52
CA VAL A 171 -5.76 -9.16 -5.20
C VAL A 171 -7.03 -9.44 -4.42
N MET A 172 -8.01 -8.51 -4.41
CA MET A 172 -9.27 -8.73 -3.70
C MET A 172 -10.12 -9.81 -4.35
N LYS A 173 -10.13 -9.93 -5.68
CA LYS A 173 -10.78 -11.06 -6.38
C LYS A 173 -10.14 -12.40 -5.97
N PHE A 174 -8.80 -12.46 -5.94
CA PHE A 174 -8.06 -13.63 -5.45
C PHE A 174 -8.42 -13.95 -3.99
N VAL A 175 -8.43 -12.96 -3.11
CA VAL A 175 -8.78 -13.13 -1.69
C VAL A 175 -10.20 -13.67 -1.55
N CYS A 176 -11.17 -13.10 -2.28
CA CYS A 176 -12.56 -13.57 -2.24
C CYS A 176 -12.71 -15.02 -2.72
N ALA A 177 -11.94 -15.44 -3.72
CA ALA A 177 -11.97 -16.81 -4.23
C ALA A 177 -11.28 -17.83 -3.29
N HIS A 178 -10.28 -17.40 -2.53
CA HIS A 178 -9.38 -18.32 -1.80
C HIS A 178 -9.36 -18.12 -0.28
N ALA A 179 -10.11 -17.16 0.30
CA ALA A 179 -10.05 -16.83 1.72
C ALA A 179 -10.17 -18.06 2.65
N GLY A 180 -11.10 -18.97 2.35
CA GLY A 180 -11.32 -20.19 3.15
C GLY A 180 -10.11 -21.13 3.18
N GLN A 181 -9.23 -21.12 2.17
CA GLN A 181 -8.01 -21.94 2.13
C GLN A 181 -6.92 -21.41 3.09
N TYR A 182 -7.01 -20.13 3.44
CA TYR A 182 -6.02 -19.41 4.26
C TYR A 182 -6.62 -18.84 5.53
N PHE A 183 -7.71 -19.44 6.00
CA PHE A 183 -8.41 -19.01 7.22
C PHE A 183 -8.87 -17.55 7.21
N GLY A 184 -9.17 -16.98 6.05
CA GLY A 184 -9.64 -15.60 5.95
C GLY A 184 -11.16 -15.48 6.11
N ASP A 185 -11.60 -14.47 6.85
CA ASP A 185 -12.99 -14.09 7.04
C ASP A 185 -13.34 -12.86 6.19
N LEU A 186 -14.12 -13.06 5.12
CA LEU A 186 -14.54 -12.01 4.21
C LEU A 186 -15.54 -11.01 4.82
N GLU A 187 -16.18 -11.35 5.93
CA GLU A 187 -17.05 -10.44 6.67
C GLU A 187 -16.27 -9.47 7.55
N ASN A 188 -14.95 -9.70 7.72
CA ASN A 188 -14.07 -8.90 8.55
C ASN A 188 -12.77 -8.57 7.82
N VAL A 189 -12.85 -7.70 6.80
CA VAL A 189 -11.70 -7.26 6.01
C VAL A 189 -11.26 -5.87 6.43
N PHE A 190 -9.95 -5.72 6.64
CA PHE A 190 -9.27 -4.49 7.01
C PHE A 190 -8.21 -4.15 5.97
N PHE A 191 -7.95 -2.88 5.75
CA PHE A 191 -6.87 -2.42 4.90
C PHE A 191 -5.82 -1.68 5.70
N VAL A 192 -4.56 -1.93 5.42
CA VAL A 192 -3.45 -1.08 5.86
C VAL A 192 -2.70 -0.54 4.65
N GLY A 193 -2.28 0.69 4.71
CA GLY A 193 -1.43 1.26 3.67
C GLY A 193 -0.62 2.42 4.22
N ASP A 194 0.57 2.63 3.68
CA ASP A 194 1.42 3.74 4.09
C ASP A 194 1.88 4.59 2.90
N SER A 195 2.08 5.88 3.13
CA SER A 195 2.60 6.81 2.12
C SER A 195 1.76 6.77 0.81
N ALA A 196 2.36 6.36 -0.30
CA ALA A 196 1.67 6.12 -1.57
C ALA A 196 0.64 4.97 -1.46
N GLY A 197 0.94 3.94 -0.66
CA GLY A 197 0.02 2.84 -0.38
C GLY A 197 -1.23 3.30 0.37
N ALA A 198 -1.10 4.26 1.30
CA ALA A 198 -2.26 4.86 1.97
C ALA A 198 -3.15 5.63 0.98
N GLN A 199 -2.58 6.32 -0.01
CA GLN A 199 -3.35 6.98 -1.06
C GLN A 199 -4.11 5.95 -1.90
N MET A 200 -3.45 4.89 -2.37
CA MET A 200 -4.08 3.86 -3.19
C MET A 200 -5.13 3.07 -2.41
N ALA A 201 -4.85 2.71 -1.15
CA ALA A 201 -5.82 2.08 -0.26
C ALA A 201 -7.03 2.97 -0.04
N SER A 202 -6.83 4.27 0.25
CA SER A 202 -7.92 5.22 0.46
C SER A 202 -8.77 5.40 -0.82
N GLN A 203 -8.14 5.41 -1.99
CA GLN A 203 -8.82 5.50 -3.28
C GLN A 203 -9.64 4.24 -3.58
N TYR A 204 -9.07 3.06 -3.35
CA TYR A 204 -9.77 1.80 -3.53
C TYR A 204 -10.98 1.67 -2.59
N LEU A 205 -10.81 2.03 -1.30
CA LEU A 205 -11.88 2.02 -0.31
C LEU A 205 -13.00 3.03 -0.62
N ALA A 206 -12.65 4.18 -1.19
CA ALA A 206 -13.67 5.11 -1.69
C ALA A 206 -14.49 4.47 -2.83
N ALA A 207 -13.86 3.70 -3.73
CA ALA A 207 -14.58 2.96 -4.77
C ALA A 207 -15.43 1.80 -4.21
N VAL A 208 -14.91 1.07 -3.21
CA VAL A 208 -15.66 0.00 -2.52
C VAL A 208 -16.97 0.52 -1.90
N THR A 209 -16.96 1.74 -1.36
CA THR A 209 -18.10 2.32 -0.63
C THR A 209 -18.92 3.33 -1.46
N ASN A 210 -18.51 3.59 -2.70
CA ASN A 210 -19.20 4.48 -3.63
C ASN A 210 -19.24 3.84 -5.04
N PRO A 211 -20.35 3.18 -5.42
CA PRO A 211 -20.47 2.52 -6.72
C PRO A 211 -20.27 3.44 -7.92
N GLU A 212 -20.67 4.73 -7.84
CA GLU A 212 -20.46 5.70 -8.93
C GLU A 212 -18.95 5.95 -9.13
N TYR A 213 -18.17 5.92 -8.06
CA TYR A 213 -16.73 6.06 -8.18
C TYR A 213 -16.05 4.78 -8.68
N ALA A 214 -16.55 3.60 -8.29
CA ALA A 214 -16.10 2.33 -8.85
C ALA A 214 -16.31 2.30 -10.38
N ASP A 215 -17.50 2.69 -10.85
CA ASP A 215 -17.84 2.81 -12.28
C ASP A 215 -16.93 3.81 -13.00
N LEU A 216 -16.68 4.99 -12.40
CA LEU A 216 -15.79 6.00 -12.97
C LEU A 216 -14.35 5.47 -13.13
N LEU A 217 -13.88 4.64 -12.20
CA LEU A 217 -12.57 4.01 -12.25
C LEU A 217 -12.54 2.76 -13.16
N GLY A 218 -13.70 2.18 -13.47
CA GLY A 218 -13.84 0.93 -14.23
C GLY A 218 -13.50 -0.30 -13.40
N LEU A 219 -13.77 -0.26 -12.07
CA LEU A 219 -13.50 -1.34 -11.14
C LEU A 219 -14.76 -2.18 -10.92
N ASP A 220 -14.66 -3.47 -11.15
CA ASP A 220 -15.63 -4.48 -10.75
C ASP A 220 -15.23 -5.03 -9.37
N ILE A 221 -15.83 -4.46 -8.31
CA ILE A 221 -15.48 -4.75 -6.92
C ILE A 221 -16.09 -6.10 -6.50
N PRO A 222 -15.28 -7.08 -6.03
CA PRO A 222 -15.81 -8.34 -5.52
C PRO A 222 -16.54 -8.15 -4.18
N ALA A 223 -17.31 -9.16 -3.78
CA ALA A 223 -18.11 -9.10 -2.55
C ALA A 223 -17.28 -9.42 -1.30
N PHE A 224 -17.11 -8.46 -0.41
CA PHE A 224 -16.52 -8.60 0.94
C PHE A 224 -17.00 -7.44 1.82
N THR A 225 -16.82 -7.59 3.13
CA THR A 225 -17.17 -6.52 4.08
C THR A 225 -15.92 -5.83 4.62
N VAL A 226 -15.68 -4.58 4.20
CA VAL A 226 -14.62 -3.77 4.80
C VAL A 226 -15.09 -3.18 6.12
N ARG A 227 -14.32 -3.39 7.21
CA ARG A 227 -14.67 -2.95 8.56
C ARG A 227 -13.95 -1.68 9.00
N ALA A 228 -12.66 -1.56 8.68
CA ALA A 228 -11.88 -0.36 8.96
C ALA A 228 -10.61 -0.33 8.10
N ALA A 229 -9.89 0.82 8.15
CA ALA A 229 -8.61 0.98 7.50
C ALA A 229 -7.59 1.68 8.40
N ALA A 230 -6.31 1.36 8.25
CA ALA A 230 -5.20 2.11 8.80
C ALA A 230 -4.45 2.83 7.67
N LEU A 231 -4.42 4.16 7.73
CA LEU A 231 -3.83 5.04 6.74
C LEU A 231 -2.58 5.68 7.34
N ASN A 232 -1.44 5.03 7.13
CA ASN A 232 -0.19 5.30 7.84
C ASN A 232 0.70 6.27 7.07
N CYS A 233 1.15 7.38 7.69
CA CYS A 233 2.06 8.37 7.06
C CYS A 233 1.60 8.76 5.65
N GLY A 234 0.30 8.95 5.42
CA GLY A 234 -0.31 8.92 4.09
C GLY A 234 -0.12 10.19 3.25
N MET A 235 -0.08 9.97 1.95
CA MET A 235 -0.31 11.00 0.94
C MET A 235 -1.74 10.82 0.42
N TYR A 236 -2.60 11.83 0.54
CA TYR A 236 -4.02 11.69 0.16
C TYR A 236 -4.38 12.51 -1.06
N GLU A 237 -3.62 13.54 -1.34
CA GLU A 237 -3.75 14.39 -2.52
C GLU A 237 -2.39 14.58 -3.19
N LEU A 238 -2.37 14.64 -4.50
CA LEU A 238 -1.19 14.90 -5.32
C LEU A 238 -1.23 16.34 -5.83
N ASP A 239 -0.36 17.20 -5.29
CA ASP A 239 -0.22 18.60 -5.75
C ASP A 239 0.58 18.65 -7.06
N PRO A 240 -0.04 19.09 -8.19
CA PRO A 240 0.65 19.13 -9.47
C PRO A 240 1.87 20.06 -9.53
N VAL A 241 2.02 20.95 -8.57
CA VAL A 241 3.18 21.86 -8.50
C VAL A 241 4.33 21.23 -7.71
N ARG A 242 4.01 20.59 -6.58
CA ARG A 242 5.03 20.01 -5.68
C ARG A 242 5.51 18.64 -6.16
N GLU A 243 4.56 17.77 -6.56
CA GLU A 243 4.82 16.38 -6.93
C GLU A 243 4.89 16.17 -8.44
N LYS A 244 5.27 17.18 -9.22
CA LYS A 244 5.27 17.16 -10.70
C LYS A 244 5.91 15.91 -11.31
N MET A 245 7.09 15.51 -10.84
CA MET A 245 7.78 14.32 -11.37
C MET A 245 7.08 13.02 -10.94
N LEU A 246 6.58 12.97 -9.70
CA LEU A 246 5.80 11.85 -9.20
C LEU A 246 4.51 11.66 -10.01
N ILE A 247 3.80 12.75 -10.28
CA ILE A 247 2.60 12.75 -11.12
C ILE A 247 2.93 12.26 -12.53
N ARG A 248 4.04 12.69 -13.12
CA ARG A 248 4.45 12.19 -14.45
C ARG A 248 4.76 10.70 -14.41
N CYS A 249 5.45 10.21 -13.38
CA CYS A 249 5.74 8.79 -13.22
C CYS A 249 4.45 7.98 -13.04
N TYR A 250 3.62 8.36 -12.07
CA TYR A 250 2.45 7.58 -11.65
C TYR A 250 1.24 7.80 -12.56
N LEU A 251 0.88 9.05 -12.85
CA LEU A 251 -0.33 9.40 -13.60
C LEU A 251 -0.08 9.66 -15.08
N GLY A 252 1.16 9.89 -15.48
CA GLY A 252 1.54 10.24 -16.87
C GLY A 252 1.26 11.69 -17.24
N SER A 253 0.30 12.37 -16.62
CA SER A 253 -0.02 13.76 -16.92
C SER A 253 -0.70 14.51 -15.78
N GLU A 254 -0.54 15.85 -15.75
CA GLU A 254 -1.27 16.73 -14.84
C GLU A 254 -2.78 16.73 -15.10
N LYS A 255 -3.21 16.42 -16.32
CA LYS A 255 -4.64 16.34 -16.68
C LYS A 255 -5.33 15.24 -15.87
N ILE A 256 -4.68 14.08 -15.69
CA ILE A 256 -5.22 12.99 -14.87
C ILE A 256 -5.19 13.40 -13.40
N ALA A 257 -4.12 14.03 -12.91
CA ALA A 257 -4.04 14.51 -11.53
C ALA A 257 -5.18 15.48 -11.15
N ARG A 258 -5.65 16.28 -12.10
CA ARG A 258 -6.76 17.24 -11.91
C ARG A 258 -8.14 16.66 -12.29
N SER A 259 -8.22 15.41 -12.64
CA SER A 259 -9.49 14.77 -13.03
C SER A 259 -10.26 14.29 -11.82
N TYR A 260 -11.58 14.12 -11.96
CA TYR A 260 -12.43 13.50 -10.95
C TYR A 260 -11.94 12.12 -10.52
N LYS A 261 -11.22 11.38 -11.37
CA LYS A 261 -10.62 10.09 -10.99
C LYS A 261 -9.61 10.19 -9.85
N MET A 262 -8.97 11.35 -9.65
CA MET A 262 -7.99 11.59 -8.59
C MET A 262 -8.51 12.45 -7.43
N ASP A 263 -9.77 12.88 -7.48
CA ASP A 263 -10.44 13.57 -6.36
C ASP A 263 -10.94 12.54 -5.33
N VAL A 264 -10.00 11.84 -4.69
CA VAL A 264 -10.31 10.74 -3.78
C VAL A 264 -11.19 11.21 -2.62
N LEU A 265 -10.85 12.36 -2.03
CA LEU A 265 -11.62 12.90 -0.90
C LEU A 265 -13.05 13.26 -1.31
N GLY A 266 -13.23 13.85 -2.49
CA GLY A 266 -14.56 14.20 -3.00
C GLY A 266 -15.48 13.00 -3.28
N HIS A 267 -14.91 11.78 -3.36
CA HIS A 267 -15.66 10.54 -3.55
C HIS A 267 -15.88 9.75 -2.24
N MET A 268 -15.25 10.15 -1.14
CA MET A 268 -15.55 9.58 0.18
C MET A 268 -16.94 10.04 0.63
N THR A 269 -17.70 9.12 1.20
CA THR A 269 -19.06 9.35 1.71
C THR A 269 -19.15 8.96 3.18
N SER A 270 -20.31 9.14 3.81
CA SER A 270 -20.57 8.63 5.18
C SER A 270 -20.52 7.09 5.28
N ALA A 271 -20.49 6.38 4.16
CA ALA A 271 -20.30 4.93 4.10
C ALA A 271 -18.81 4.50 4.09
N TYR A 272 -17.88 5.47 4.04
CA TYR A 272 -16.46 5.17 4.09
C TYR A 272 -16.10 4.49 5.42
N PRO A 273 -15.18 3.50 5.43
CA PRO A 273 -14.91 2.72 6.65
C PRO A 273 -14.24 3.58 7.73
N PRO A 274 -14.41 3.24 9.01
CA PRO A 274 -13.66 3.81 10.13
C PRO A 274 -12.15 3.80 9.88
N CYS A 275 -11.44 4.86 10.30
CA CYS A 275 -10.03 5.05 9.97
C CYS A 275 -9.13 5.26 11.19
N PHE A 276 -8.07 4.47 11.30
CA PHE A 276 -6.89 4.75 12.09
C PHE A 276 -5.90 5.53 11.21
N ILE A 277 -5.62 6.77 11.56
CA ILE A 277 -4.74 7.66 10.78
C ILE A 277 -3.47 7.89 11.60
N MET A 278 -2.35 7.36 11.15
CA MET A 278 -1.08 7.44 11.87
C MET A 278 -0.07 8.30 11.12
N THR A 279 0.69 9.08 11.87
CA THR A 279 1.88 9.80 11.41
C THR A 279 2.93 9.88 12.51
N ALA A 280 4.07 10.51 12.23
CA ALA A 280 5.18 10.63 13.16
C ALA A 280 5.69 12.08 13.26
N THR A 281 6.35 12.40 14.38
CA THR A 281 6.81 13.77 14.66
C THR A 281 7.78 14.32 13.63
N ALA A 282 8.61 13.48 13.00
CA ALA A 282 9.53 13.87 11.93
C ALA A 282 9.15 13.30 10.55
N ASP A 283 7.88 12.91 10.38
CA ASP A 283 7.34 12.52 9.09
C ASP A 283 7.09 13.77 8.22
N PHE A 284 7.58 13.74 6.98
CA PHE A 284 7.40 14.86 6.05
C PHE A 284 5.97 14.95 5.50
N LEU A 285 5.18 13.86 5.58
CA LEU A 285 3.75 13.83 5.23
C LEU A 285 2.83 14.09 6.45
N ARG A 286 3.39 14.31 7.64
CA ARG A 286 2.62 14.62 8.85
C ARG A 286 1.53 15.68 8.64
N PRO A 287 1.72 16.75 7.86
CA PRO A 287 0.69 17.76 7.64
C PRO A 287 -0.61 17.23 7.03
N ASN A 288 -0.60 16.03 6.43
CA ASN A 288 -1.78 15.47 5.77
C ASN A 288 -2.73 14.73 6.74
N ALA A 289 -2.21 14.25 7.90
CA ALA A 289 -2.96 13.37 8.78
C ALA A 289 -4.18 14.07 9.41
N LYS A 290 -3.98 15.23 10.05
CA LYS A 290 -5.07 15.96 10.69
C LYS A 290 -6.14 16.46 9.69
N PRO A 291 -5.82 17.05 8.53
CA PRO A 291 -6.81 17.43 7.53
C PRO A 291 -7.69 16.28 7.07
N LEU A 292 -7.13 15.07 6.87
CA LEU A 292 -7.93 13.88 6.55
C LEU A 292 -8.88 13.53 7.71
N GLY A 293 -8.38 13.47 8.95
CA GLY A 293 -9.23 13.19 10.13
C GLY A 293 -10.37 14.19 10.28
N ASP A 294 -10.08 15.49 10.14
CA ASP A 294 -11.09 16.54 10.16
C ASP A 294 -12.12 16.39 9.02
N TYR A 295 -11.67 15.93 7.85
CA TYR A 295 -12.55 15.67 6.71
C TYR A 295 -13.48 14.48 6.98
N LEU A 296 -12.96 13.36 7.45
CA LEU A 296 -13.75 12.16 7.79
C LEU A 296 -14.75 12.46 8.91
N THR A 297 -14.35 13.23 9.92
CA THR A 297 -15.27 13.69 10.98
C THR A 297 -16.44 14.49 10.42
N ARG A 298 -16.23 15.38 9.44
CA ARG A 298 -17.32 16.13 8.78
C ARG A 298 -18.25 15.21 7.97
N LEU A 299 -17.76 14.09 7.44
CA LEU A 299 -18.59 13.08 6.78
C LEU A 299 -19.35 12.17 7.77
N GLY A 300 -19.10 12.29 9.08
CA GLY A 300 -19.65 11.39 10.09
C GLY A 300 -18.96 10.03 10.16
N VAL A 301 -17.76 9.92 9.59
CA VAL A 301 -16.94 8.70 9.62
C VAL A 301 -16.08 8.69 10.87
N GLU A 302 -16.13 7.60 11.64
CA GLU A 302 -15.30 7.39 12.83
C GLU A 302 -13.82 7.39 12.43
N ASN A 303 -13.00 8.14 13.17
CA ASN A 303 -11.56 8.14 12.92
C ASN A 303 -10.75 8.53 14.15
N GLU A 304 -9.53 8.06 14.22
CA GLU A 304 -8.53 8.40 15.22
C GLU A 304 -7.26 8.89 14.54
N VAL A 305 -6.71 10.04 14.99
CA VAL A 305 -5.46 10.58 14.45
C VAL A 305 -4.36 10.46 15.51
N HIS A 306 -3.34 9.67 15.21
CA HIS A 306 -2.23 9.40 16.11
C HIS A 306 -0.92 9.98 15.58
N VAL A 307 -0.13 10.61 16.47
CA VAL A 307 1.21 11.15 16.17
C VAL A 307 2.21 10.52 17.11
N TYR A 308 3.08 9.66 16.59
CA TYR A 308 4.08 8.96 17.38
C TYR A 308 5.42 9.69 17.40
N GLY A 309 6.17 9.49 18.50
CA GLY A 309 7.43 10.18 18.76
C GLY A 309 7.25 11.52 19.46
N ASP A 310 8.35 12.07 19.93
CA ASP A 310 8.41 13.35 20.66
C ASP A 310 9.62 14.20 20.22
N GLU A 311 9.85 15.31 20.90
CA GLU A 311 10.99 16.20 20.61
C GLU A 311 12.36 15.53 20.86
N PHE A 312 12.42 14.60 21.82
CA PHE A 312 13.66 13.90 22.22
C PHE A 312 13.91 12.66 21.39
N LYS A 313 12.84 12.03 20.88
CA LYS A 313 12.88 10.84 20.05
C LYS A 313 11.98 11.03 18.82
N PRO A 314 12.38 11.87 17.88
CA PRO A 314 11.60 12.09 16.67
C PRO A 314 11.59 10.83 15.83
N LEU A 315 10.40 10.41 15.40
CA LEU A 315 10.20 9.27 14.50
C LEU A 315 10.01 9.76 13.07
N GLY A 316 10.62 9.04 12.15
CA GLY A 316 10.57 9.38 10.72
C GLY A 316 9.40 8.74 10.00
N HIS A 317 9.33 9.01 8.71
CA HIS A 317 8.37 8.44 7.79
C HIS A 317 8.38 6.90 7.81
N VAL A 318 7.22 6.28 7.87
CA VAL A 318 6.98 4.82 7.88
C VAL A 318 7.76 4.05 8.97
N PHE A 319 7.98 4.66 10.13
CA PHE A 319 8.70 4.04 11.25
C PHE A 319 8.07 2.73 11.75
N HIS A 320 6.76 2.56 11.54
CA HIS A 320 5.96 1.40 11.97
C HIS A 320 6.40 0.08 11.30
N CYS A 321 7.07 0.16 10.15
CA CYS A 321 7.65 -1.00 9.48
C CYS A 321 8.92 -1.54 10.16
N ASP A 322 9.57 -0.78 11.06
CA ASP A 322 10.72 -1.24 11.84
C ASP A 322 10.27 -2.05 13.07
N VAL A 323 10.05 -3.34 12.88
CA VAL A 323 9.55 -4.24 13.94
C VAL A 323 10.47 -4.35 15.17
N ASN A 324 11.70 -3.85 15.11
CA ASN A 324 12.60 -3.76 16.26
C ASN A 324 12.39 -2.48 17.07
N ASN A 325 11.77 -1.46 16.49
CA ASN A 325 11.49 -0.20 17.16
C ASN A 325 10.33 -0.36 18.15
N PRO A 326 10.50 -0.03 19.44
CA PRO A 326 9.44 -0.14 20.42
C PRO A 326 8.20 0.72 20.09
N TYR A 327 8.37 1.88 19.50
CA TYR A 327 7.27 2.72 19.04
C TYR A 327 6.51 2.11 17.84
N ALA A 328 7.21 1.36 16.98
CA ALA A 328 6.53 0.61 15.92
C ALA A 328 5.66 -0.50 16.50
N LYS A 329 6.14 -1.19 17.54
CA LYS A 329 5.33 -2.20 18.26
C LYS A 329 4.11 -1.61 18.92
N GLU A 330 4.24 -0.44 19.56
CA GLU A 330 3.13 0.31 20.14
C GLU A 330 2.13 0.69 19.06
N CYS A 331 2.56 1.36 18.00
CA CYS A 331 1.72 1.76 16.87
C CYS A 331 0.98 0.57 16.25
N ASN A 332 1.68 -0.53 15.97
CA ASN A 332 1.08 -1.72 15.37
C ASN A 332 0.13 -2.47 16.34
N ASN A 333 0.28 -2.28 17.66
CA ASN A 333 -0.70 -2.75 18.64
C ASN A 333 -1.96 -1.88 18.60
N ASP A 334 -1.81 -0.56 18.63
CA ASP A 334 -2.93 0.39 18.62
C ASP A 334 -3.76 0.22 17.34
N GLU A 335 -3.09 0.05 16.18
CA GLU A 335 -3.72 -0.26 14.89
C GLU A 335 -4.56 -1.55 14.95
N CYS A 336 -3.99 -2.64 15.46
CA CYS A 336 -4.72 -3.90 15.59
C CYS A 336 -5.82 -3.86 16.66
N GLU A 337 -5.68 -3.06 17.72
CA GLU A 337 -6.74 -2.84 18.69
C GLU A 337 -7.89 -2.01 18.09
N PHE A 338 -7.57 -1.02 17.26
CA PHE A 338 -8.58 -0.31 16.48
C PHE A 338 -9.36 -1.30 15.62
N PHE A 339 -8.70 -2.18 14.89
CA PHE A 339 -9.37 -3.18 14.05
C PHE A 339 -10.24 -4.13 14.87
N ARG A 340 -9.78 -4.62 16.02
CA ARG A 340 -10.56 -5.52 16.88
C ARG A 340 -11.88 -4.91 17.37
N ARG A 341 -11.92 -3.60 17.59
CA ARG A 341 -13.17 -2.90 17.97
C ARG A 341 -14.20 -2.87 16.83
N HIS A 342 -13.77 -3.13 15.60
CA HIS A 342 -14.62 -3.10 14.41
C HIS A 342 -14.91 -4.48 13.81
N ILE A 343 -14.48 -5.57 14.45
CA ILE A 343 -14.90 -6.94 14.08
C ILE A 343 -16.41 -7.06 14.33
N GLY A 344 -17.14 -7.51 13.28
CA GLY A 344 -18.59 -7.67 13.29
C GLY A 344 -19.06 -9.04 13.78
#